data_b66bd10a7d0abaaa88382c9c623fcdfd
#
_entry.id   b66bd10a7d0abaaa88382c9c623fcdfd
#
_cell.length_a   1.000
_cell.length_b   1.000
_cell.length_c   1.000
_cell.angle_alpha   90.00
_cell.angle_beta   90.00
_cell.angle_gamma   90.00
#
_symmetry.space_group_name_H-M   'P 1'
#
loop_
_entity.id
_entity.type
_entity.pdbx_description
1 polymer ?
#
loop_
_entity_poly.entity_id
_entity_poly.type
_entity_poly.pdbx_seq_one_letter_code
_entity_poly.pdbx_strand_id
1 'polypeptide(L)'
;HPYVVIAPSYMVYSIDFDQFLHTHIESGADVTLLYHAVDNAKEAYLTCNVLGLNRQKGVESIEPNHGNKKNQYVYMDTCVMKTELFISLIKEAKNLSSMYTLADILNDKCETLDIRGVAHKGFFASITDFPSYYAANMALLNYKSAQELFHDNWPIYTRTNDSCPTQYFNTADVKNSVISNGLSLIHI
;
A
#
# COMPACT_ATOMS: atom_id res chain seq x y z
N HIS A 1 -5.86 -21.31 9.13
CA HIS A 1 -4.58 -20.92 8.50
C HIS A 1 -3.62 -20.43 9.58
N PRO A 2 -2.33 -20.80 9.53
CA PRO A 2 -1.37 -20.44 10.58
C PRO A 2 -0.97 -18.94 10.53
N TYR A 3 -1.09 -18.31 9.37
CA TYR A 3 -0.74 -16.89 9.15
C TYR A 3 -1.94 -16.08 8.68
N VAL A 4 -1.92 -14.79 8.99
CA VAL A 4 -2.84 -13.78 8.48
C VAL A 4 -2.03 -12.68 7.80
N VAL A 5 -2.53 -12.25 6.63
CA VAL A 5 -2.08 -11.05 5.94
C VAL A 5 -3.17 -10.00 6.07
N ILE A 6 -2.81 -8.81 6.49
CA ILE A 6 -3.70 -7.66 6.63
C ILE A 6 -3.22 -6.61 5.64
N ALA A 7 -4.13 -6.07 4.83
CA ALA A 7 -3.84 -5.05 3.85
C ALA A 7 -4.97 -4.00 3.83
N PRO A 8 -4.67 -2.72 3.60
CA PRO A 8 -5.66 -1.66 3.54
C PRO A 8 -6.37 -1.64 2.18
N SER A 9 -7.56 -1.06 2.14
CA SER A 9 -8.34 -0.88 0.90
C SER A 9 -8.10 0.47 0.19
N TYR A 10 -7.37 1.40 0.82
CA TYR A 10 -7.13 2.74 0.30
C TYR A 10 -5.72 2.96 -0.29
N MET A 11 -4.89 1.94 -0.27
CA MET A 11 -3.56 1.98 -0.88
C MET A 11 -3.53 1.12 -2.15
N VAL A 12 -2.92 1.65 -3.19
CA VAL A 12 -2.81 1.02 -4.51
C VAL A 12 -1.36 0.61 -4.75
N TYR A 13 -1.13 -0.67 -4.88
CA TYR A 13 0.17 -1.28 -5.15
C TYR A 13 -0.01 -2.71 -5.65
N SER A 14 1.04 -3.28 -6.19
CA SER A 14 1.08 -4.69 -6.58
C SER A 14 2.22 -5.40 -5.84
N ILE A 15 1.94 -6.57 -5.30
CA ILE A 15 2.91 -7.39 -4.58
C ILE A 15 2.60 -8.87 -4.76
N ASP A 16 3.65 -9.68 -4.82
CA ASP A 16 3.54 -11.13 -4.67
C ASP A 16 3.39 -11.48 -3.18
N PHE A 17 2.17 -11.76 -2.77
CA PHE A 17 1.86 -12.13 -1.38
C PHE A 17 2.47 -13.46 -0.96
N ASP A 18 2.69 -14.41 -1.88
CA ASP A 18 3.35 -15.68 -1.55
C ASP A 18 4.81 -15.41 -1.21
N GLN A 19 5.51 -14.62 -2.02
CA GLN A 19 6.88 -14.22 -1.72
C GLN A 19 6.99 -13.40 -0.43
N PHE A 20 6.04 -12.51 -0.17
CA PHE A 20 6.00 -11.74 1.08
C PHE A 20 5.82 -12.64 2.30
N LEU A 21 4.92 -13.63 2.22
CA LEU A 21 4.73 -14.63 3.28
C LEU A 21 5.97 -15.50 3.47
N HIS A 22 6.61 -15.97 2.39
CA HIS A 22 7.86 -16.72 2.48
C HIS A 22 8.96 -15.91 3.15
N THR A 23 9.13 -14.65 2.81
CA THR A 23 10.09 -13.75 3.44
C THR A 23 9.85 -13.63 4.95
N HIS A 24 8.58 -13.54 5.37
CA HIS A 24 8.23 -13.54 6.79
C HIS A 24 8.62 -14.84 7.48
N ILE A 25 8.27 -15.98 6.91
CA ILE A 25 8.56 -17.31 7.49
C ILE A 25 10.09 -17.52 7.62
N GLU A 26 10.85 -17.20 6.59
CA GLU A 26 12.30 -17.34 6.57
C GLU A 26 13.00 -16.39 7.56
N SER A 27 12.44 -15.20 7.76
CA SER A 27 13.00 -14.24 8.71
C SER A 27 12.88 -14.69 10.16
N GLY A 28 11.90 -15.53 10.48
CA GLY A 28 11.55 -15.93 11.85
C GLY A 28 10.99 -14.80 12.71
N ALA A 29 10.69 -13.63 12.13
CA ALA A 29 10.12 -12.49 12.83
C ALA A 29 8.70 -12.81 13.35
N ASP A 30 8.29 -12.13 14.41
CA ASP A 30 6.91 -12.20 14.92
C ASP A 30 5.93 -11.50 13.99
N VAL A 31 6.34 -10.34 13.46
CA VAL A 31 5.55 -9.53 12.52
C VAL A 31 6.45 -8.99 11.41
N THR A 32 5.95 -9.01 10.17
CA THR A 32 6.62 -8.36 9.05
C THR A 32 5.71 -7.28 8.47
N LEU A 33 6.23 -6.04 8.38
CA LEU A 33 5.54 -4.88 7.85
C LEU A 33 6.05 -4.56 6.45
N LEU A 34 5.12 -4.19 5.56
CA LEU A 34 5.46 -3.69 4.23
C LEU A 34 5.62 -2.17 4.27
N TYR A 35 6.68 -1.63 3.68
CA TYR A 35 6.89 -0.19 3.58
C TYR A 35 7.36 0.24 2.20
N HIS A 36 7.07 1.47 1.82
CA HIS A 36 7.58 2.10 0.62
C HIS A 36 8.48 3.29 0.97
N ALA A 37 9.68 3.35 0.38
CA ALA A 37 10.58 4.48 0.56
C ALA A 37 10.17 5.63 -0.36
N VAL A 38 9.86 6.79 0.19
CA VAL A 38 9.46 7.98 -0.53
C VAL A 38 10.44 9.13 -0.31
N ASP A 39 10.51 10.05 -1.26
CA ASP A 39 11.37 11.25 -1.20
C ASP A 39 10.57 12.56 -1.18
N ASN A 40 9.26 12.48 -1.02
CA ASN A 40 8.32 13.61 -1.02
C ASN A 40 7.38 13.62 0.21
N ALA A 41 7.79 12.98 1.31
CA ALA A 41 6.96 12.82 2.51
C ALA A 41 6.62 14.13 3.23
N LYS A 42 7.24 15.26 2.88
CA LYS A 42 6.86 16.59 3.39
C LYS A 42 5.54 17.11 2.82
N GLU A 43 5.21 16.70 1.61
CA GLU A 43 4.09 17.23 0.84
C GLU A 43 3.02 16.15 0.58
N ALA A 44 3.44 14.88 0.59
CA ALA A 44 2.58 13.74 0.35
C ALA A 44 2.59 12.76 1.53
N TYR A 45 1.61 11.87 1.58
CA TYR A 45 1.49 10.81 2.60
C TYR A 45 1.37 11.35 4.04
N LEU A 46 0.84 12.57 4.24
CA LEU A 46 0.71 13.19 5.56
C LEU A 46 -0.30 12.48 6.48
N THR A 47 -1.18 11.69 5.91
CA THR A 47 -2.17 10.87 6.63
C THR A 47 -1.69 9.45 6.90
N CYS A 48 -0.49 9.09 6.41
CA CYS A 48 0.09 7.77 6.58
C CYS A 48 1.02 7.73 7.79
N ASN A 49 1.25 6.54 8.32
CA ASN A 49 2.31 6.28 9.28
C ASN A 49 3.65 6.07 8.57
N VAL A 50 4.74 6.34 9.27
CA VAL A 50 6.12 6.11 8.83
C VAL A 50 6.85 5.22 9.81
N LEU A 51 7.79 4.41 9.30
CA LEU A 51 8.57 3.49 10.11
C LEU A 51 9.92 4.09 10.48
N GLY A 52 10.27 4.01 11.76
CA GLY A 52 11.64 4.07 12.23
C GLY A 52 12.29 2.71 12.07
N LEU A 53 13.34 2.61 11.23
CA LEU A 53 14.03 1.37 10.96
C LEU A 53 15.47 1.43 11.44
N ASN A 54 15.94 0.38 12.12
CA ASN A 54 17.35 0.20 12.43
C ASN A 54 18.14 -0.35 11.21
N ARG A 55 19.46 -0.49 11.37
CA ARG A 55 20.34 -0.98 10.29
C ARG A 55 20.03 -2.40 9.80
N GLN A 56 19.37 -3.21 10.62
CA GLN A 56 18.98 -4.59 10.33
C GLN A 56 17.53 -4.71 9.85
N LYS A 57 16.88 -3.58 9.54
CA LYS A 57 15.46 -3.47 9.16
C LYS A 57 14.46 -3.87 10.25
N GLY A 58 14.90 -3.94 11.50
CA GLY A 58 14.00 -3.99 12.65
C GLY A 58 13.25 -2.68 12.80
N VAL A 59 11.96 -2.78 13.08
CA VAL A 59 11.08 -1.61 13.28
C VAL A 59 11.21 -1.14 14.72
N GLU A 60 11.65 0.10 14.90
CA GLU A 60 11.82 0.75 16.20
C GLU A 60 10.63 1.65 16.56
N SER A 61 9.95 2.20 15.56
CA SER A 61 8.74 3.01 15.77
C SER A 61 7.81 2.99 14.56
N ILE A 62 6.53 3.22 14.82
CA ILE A 62 5.47 3.44 13.82
C ILE A 62 4.77 4.74 14.23
N GLU A 63 5.05 5.82 13.53
CA GLU A 63 4.59 7.16 13.90
C GLU A 63 3.83 7.84 12.75
N PRO A 64 2.88 8.73 13.04
CA PRO A 64 2.25 9.55 12.00
C PRO A 64 3.30 10.38 11.24
N ASN A 65 3.11 10.52 9.93
CA ASN A 65 3.94 11.40 9.12
C ASN A 65 3.61 12.88 9.40
N HIS A 66 4.47 13.56 10.11
CA HIS A 66 4.31 14.99 10.46
C HIS A 66 4.84 15.94 9.37
N GLY A 67 5.27 15.45 8.20
CA GLY A 67 5.83 16.29 7.13
C GLY A 67 7.19 16.91 7.44
N ASN A 68 7.89 16.44 8.48
CA ASN A 68 9.15 17.04 8.94
C ASN A 68 10.35 16.64 8.08
N LYS A 69 10.34 15.45 7.49
CA LYS A 69 11.43 14.88 6.70
C LYS A 69 10.98 14.60 5.27
N LYS A 70 11.86 14.87 4.31
CA LYS A 70 11.61 14.62 2.89
C LYS A 70 11.60 13.11 2.59
N ASN A 71 12.63 12.41 3.06
CA ASN A 71 12.80 10.98 2.85
C ASN A 71 12.25 10.22 4.04
N GLN A 72 11.28 9.35 3.81
CA GLN A 72 10.63 8.54 4.84
C GLN A 72 10.32 7.13 4.32
N TYR A 73 10.12 6.21 5.26
CA TYR A 73 9.62 4.85 5.01
C TYR A 73 8.13 4.82 5.36
N VAL A 74 7.27 5.04 4.36
CA VAL A 74 5.81 5.02 4.56
C VAL A 74 5.35 3.60 4.83
N TYR A 75 4.71 3.38 5.97
CA TYR A 75 4.06 2.11 6.28
C TYR A 75 2.85 1.93 5.36
N MET A 76 2.79 0.79 4.70
CA MET A 76 1.73 0.50 3.73
C MET A 76 0.50 -0.14 4.39
N ASP A 77 0.35 -0.03 5.71
CA ASP A 77 -0.69 -0.69 6.53
C ASP A 77 -0.87 -2.18 6.19
N THR A 78 0.17 -2.77 5.64
CA THR A 78 0.22 -4.16 5.22
C THR A 78 1.20 -4.92 6.08
N CYS A 79 0.72 -5.98 6.70
CA CYS A 79 1.54 -6.81 7.57
C CYS A 79 1.17 -8.30 7.45
N VAL A 80 2.12 -9.13 7.85
CA VAL A 80 1.92 -10.57 8.02
C VAL A 80 2.41 -11.01 9.39
N MET A 81 1.65 -11.88 10.03
CA MET A 81 1.97 -12.48 11.33
C MET A 81 1.24 -13.81 11.53
N LYS A 82 1.57 -14.54 12.59
CA LYS A 82 0.79 -15.72 12.99
C LYS A 82 -0.62 -15.32 13.42
N THR A 83 -1.62 -16.09 13.02
CA THR A 83 -3.02 -15.84 13.37
C THR A 83 -3.24 -15.79 14.89
N GLU A 84 -2.56 -16.66 15.64
CA GLU A 84 -2.64 -16.70 17.10
C GLU A 84 -2.11 -15.40 17.73
N LEU A 85 -0.98 -14.87 17.22
CA LEU A 85 -0.43 -13.60 17.67
C LEU A 85 -1.42 -12.45 17.39
N PHE A 86 -1.99 -12.39 16.18
CA PHE A 86 -2.97 -11.37 15.83
C PHE A 86 -4.17 -11.38 16.78
N ILE A 87 -4.73 -12.57 17.06
CA ILE A 87 -5.85 -12.71 17.99
C ILE A 87 -5.47 -12.24 19.41
N SER A 88 -4.26 -12.57 19.87
CA SER A 88 -3.79 -12.15 21.19
C SER A 88 -3.63 -10.63 21.31
N LEU A 89 -3.04 -9.99 20.27
CA LEU A 89 -2.86 -8.54 20.20
C LEU A 89 -4.21 -7.80 20.25
N ILE A 90 -5.21 -8.26 19.48
CA ILE A 90 -6.55 -7.66 19.50
C ILE A 90 -7.25 -7.83 20.85
N LYS A 91 -7.12 -9.00 21.48
CA LYS A 91 -7.69 -9.23 22.81
C LYS A 91 -7.04 -8.34 23.88
N GLU A 92 -5.73 -8.17 23.82
CA GLU A 92 -4.99 -7.30 24.73
C GLU A 92 -5.39 -5.82 24.54
N ALA A 93 -5.40 -5.35 23.29
CA ALA A 93 -5.76 -3.98 22.93
C ALA A 93 -7.18 -3.60 23.39
N LYS A 94 -8.13 -4.53 23.30
CA LYS A 94 -9.51 -4.31 23.77
C LYS A 94 -9.57 -3.93 25.27
N ASN A 95 -8.62 -4.41 26.07
CA ASN A 95 -8.56 -4.11 27.50
C ASN A 95 -7.84 -2.79 27.79
N LEU A 96 -7.05 -2.27 26.84
CA LEU A 96 -6.26 -1.04 27.00
C LEU A 96 -7.04 0.19 26.52
N SER A 97 -7.62 0.15 25.31
CA SER A 97 -8.39 1.26 24.74
C SER A 97 -9.28 0.79 23.60
N SER A 98 -10.45 1.41 23.44
CA SER A 98 -11.34 1.20 22.29
C SER A 98 -10.91 1.98 21.02
N MET A 99 -9.89 2.84 21.12
CA MET A 99 -9.43 3.75 20.07
C MET A 99 -8.10 3.30 19.43
N TYR A 100 -7.58 2.14 19.79
CA TYR A 100 -6.31 1.64 19.24
C TYR A 100 -6.48 1.14 17.79
N THR A 101 -5.62 1.65 16.92
CA THR A 101 -5.40 1.06 15.59
C THR A 101 -4.39 -0.09 15.67
N LEU A 102 -4.31 -0.93 14.65
CA LEU A 102 -3.29 -1.98 14.60
C LEU A 102 -1.87 -1.39 14.60
N ALA A 103 -1.67 -0.25 13.94
CA ALA A 103 -0.38 0.46 13.92
C ALA A 103 0.03 0.90 15.34
N ASP A 104 -0.89 1.44 16.14
CA ASP A 104 -0.63 1.84 17.53
C ASP A 104 -0.25 0.63 18.38
N ILE A 105 -0.98 -0.48 18.25
CA ILE A 105 -0.71 -1.73 18.98
C ILE A 105 0.69 -2.25 18.64
N LEU A 106 1.05 -2.26 17.36
CA LEU A 106 2.36 -2.72 16.90
C LEU A 106 3.47 -1.76 17.34
N ASN A 107 3.21 -0.45 17.36
CA ASN A 107 4.17 0.54 17.88
C ASN A 107 4.50 0.29 19.36
N ASP A 108 3.48 0.05 20.20
CA ASP A 108 3.67 -0.26 21.62
C ASP A 108 4.42 -1.57 21.85
N LYS A 109 4.45 -2.46 20.87
CA LYS A 109 5.11 -3.77 20.93
C LYS A 109 6.49 -3.81 20.26
N CYS A 110 6.97 -2.71 19.68
CA CYS A 110 8.26 -2.68 18.96
C CYS A 110 9.46 -3.12 19.83
N GLU A 111 9.39 -2.92 21.15
CA GLU A 111 10.45 -3.35 22.08
C GLU A 111 10.34 -4.83 22.49
N THR A 112 9.17 -5.46 22.35
CA THR A 112 8.90 -6.81 22.87
C THR A 112 8.74 -7.86 21.79
N LEU A 113 8.38 -7.47 20.57
CA LEU A 113 8.23 -8.34 19.41
C LEU A 113 9.35 -8.08 18.39
N ASP A 114 9.80 -9.11 17.71
CA ASP A 114 10.66 -8.96 16.54
C ASP A 114 9.81 -8.51 15.34
N ILE A 115 9.72 -7.20 15.13
CA ILE A 115 8.99 -6.59 14.03
C ILE A 115 9.99 -6.15 12.96
N ARG A 116 9.86 -6.65 11.74
CA ARG A 116 10.78 -6.34 10.63
C ARG A 116 10.06 -5.68 9.48
N GLY A 117 10.77 -4.75 8.82
CA GLY A 117 10.29 -4.07 7.62
C GLY A 117 10.79 -4.73 6.33
N VAL A 118 9.88 -4.94 5.38
CA VAL A 118 10.19 -5.35 4.00
C VAL A 118 9.88 -4.20 3.05
N ALA A 119 10.84 -3.85 2.20
CA ALA A 119 10.69 -2.76 1.25
C ALA A 119 9.85 -3.20 0.04
N HIS A 120 8.76 -2.50 -0.21
CA HIS A 120 8.03 -2.59 -1.47
C HIS A 120 8.79 -1.87 -2.58
N LYS A 121 8.75 -2.43 -3.78
CA LYS A 121 9.29 -1.85 -5.01
C LYS A 121 8.17 -1.75 -6.04
N GLY A 122 8.20 -0.70 -6.85
CA GLY A 122 7.23 -0.46 -7.89
C GLY A 122 6.23 0.65 -7.54
N PHE A 123 5.14 0.74 -8.28
CA PHE A 123 4.13 1.76 -8.10
C PHE A 123 3.45 1.66 -6.73
N PHE A 124 3.34 2.81 -6.07
CA PHE A 124 2.63 2.95 -4.80
C PHE A 124 1.86 4.26 -4.76
N ALA A 125 0.61 4.21 -4.35
CA ALA A 125 -0.22 5.39 -4.07
C ALA A 125 -1.09 5.14 -2.84
N SER A 126 -1.24 6.17 -1.99
CA SER A 126 -2.21 6.19 -0.90
C SER A 126 -3.33 7.16 -1.27
N ILE A 127 -4.56 6.66 -1.31
CA ILE A 127 -5.73 7.42 -1.75
C ILE A 127 -6.55 7.79 -0.52
N THR A 128 -6.30 8.99 0.00
CA THR A 128 -6.96 9.49 1.22
C THR A 128 -7.85 10.70 0.97
N ASP A 129 -7.72 11.33 -0.21
CA ASP A 129 -8.47 12.48 -0.62
C ASP A 129 -8.59 12.56 -2.15
N PHE A 130 -9.33 13.53 -2.67
CA PHE A 130 -9.50 13.71 -4.10
C PHE A 130 -8.20 14.10 -4.83
N PRO A 131 -7.34 15.00 -4.30
CA PRO A 131 -6.04 15.29 -4.90
C PRO A 131 -5.14 14.04 -5.05
N SER A 132 -5.04 13.20 -4.03
CA SER A 132 -4.25 11.95 -4.09
C SER A 132 -4.83 10.95 -5.08
N TYR A 133 -6.17 10.84 -5.17
CA TYR A 133 -6.85 10.04 -6.20
C TYR A 133 -6.52 10.53 -7.62
N TYR A 134 -6.62 11.84 -7.85
CA TYR A 134 -6.28 12.44 -9.15
C TYR A 134 -4.81 12.22 -9.50
N ALA A 135 -3.90 12.46 -8.57
CA ALA A 135 -2.46 12.27 -8.76
C ALA A 135 -2.12 10.79 -9.10
N ALA A 136 -2.75 9.83 -8.42
CA ALA A 136 -2.56 8.42 -8.70
C ALA A 136 -3.03 8.04 -10.12
N ASN A 137 -4.17 8.56 -10.57
CA ASN A 137 -4.65 8.34 -11.94
C ASN A 137 -3.70 8.96 -12.98
N MET A 138 -3.24 10.19 -12.75
CA MET A 138 -2.29 10.85 -13.65
C MET A 138 -0.94 10.14 -13.70
N ALA A 139 -0.48 9.57 -12.60
CA ALA A 139 0.76 8.79 -12.55
C ALA A 139 0.67 7.52 -13.42
N LEU A 140 -0.50 6.91 -13.56
CA LEU A 140 -0.72 5.73 -14.41
C LEU A 140 -0.74 6.03 -15.91
N LEU A 141 -0.76 7.32 -16.33
CA LEU A 141 -0.49 7.70 -17.73
C LEU A 141 0.95 7.40 -18.13
N ASN A 142 1.86 7.29 -17.17
CA ASN A 142 3.21 6.84 -17.42
C ASN A 142 3.23 5.32 -17.60
N TYR A 143 3.68 4.86 -18.77
CA TYR A 143 3.72 3.44 -19.13
C TYR A 143 4.49 2.58 -18.12
N LYS A 144 5.61 3.09 -17.60
CA LYS A 144 6.42 2.40 -16.59
C LYS A 144 5.64 2.19 -15.28
N SER A 145 4.96 3.23 -14.79
CA SER A 145 4.13 3.14 -13.59
C SER A 145 2.99 2.14 -13.76
N ALA A 146 2.35 2.12 -14.94
CA ALA A 146 1.32 1.15 -15.25
C ALA A 146 1.88 -0.29 -15.29
N GLN A 147 3.05 -0.51 -15.86
CA GLN A 147 3.72 -1.82 -15.86
C GLN A 147 4.11 -2.27 -14.45
N GLU A 148 4.51 -1.36 -13.57
CA GLU A 148 4.85 -1.67 -12.18
C GLU A 148 3.63 -2.04 -11.34
N LEU A 149 2.43 -1.64 -11.74
CA LEU A 149 1.18 -1.99 -11.07
C LEU A 149 0.54 -3.27 -11.63
N PHE A 150 0.51 -3.40 -12.96
CA PHE A 150 -0.17 -4.51 -13.63
C PHE A 150 0.82 -5.58 -14.06
N HIS A 151 0.95 -6.61 -13.24
CA HIS A 151 1.83 -7.76 -13.50
C HIS A 151 1.06 -8.95 -14.05
N ASP A 152 1.63 -9.65 -15.03
CA ASP A 152 1.04 -10.86 -15.61
C ASP A 152 1.00 -12.02 -14.61
N ASN A 153 2.00 -12.12 -13.73
CA ASN A 153 2.14 -13.23 -12.79
C ASN A 153 1.21 -13.13 -11.55
N TRP A 154 0.87 -11.91 -11.12
CA TRP A 154 -0.10 -11.65 -10.03
C TRP A 154 -1.01 -10.49 -10.40
N PRO A 155 -1.95 -10.75 -11.33
CA PRO A 155 -2.81 -9.70 -11.88
C PRO A 155 -3.75 -9.13 -10.82
N ILE A 156 -4.04 -7.85 -10.94
CA ILE A 156 -5.11 -7.21 -10.15
C ILE A 156 -6.44 -7.56 -10.82
N TYR A 157 -7.28 -8.33 -10.13
CA TYR A 157 -8.61 -8.68 -10.61
C TYR A 157 -9.58 -7.53 -10.36
N THR A 158 -10.18 -7.05 -11.43
CA THR A 158 -11.23 -6.02 -11.37
C THR A 158 -12.55 -6.60 -11.86
N ARG A 159 -13.65 -5.91 -11.56
CA ARG A 159 -14.96 -6.29 -12.09
C ARG A 159 -14.94 -6.20 -13.62
N THR A 160 -15.26 -7.29 -14.30
CA THR A 160 -15.45 -7.29 -15.75
C THR A 160 -16.67 -6.47 -16.12
N ASN A 161 -16.58 -5.70 -17.21
CA ASN A 161 -17.67 -4.88 -17.74
C ASN A 161 -17.78 -5.11 -19.24
N ASP A 162 -18.96 -5.55 -19.70
CA ASP A 162 -19.29 -5.76 -21.10
C ASP A 162 -19.66 -4.44 -21.82
N SER A 163 -18.83 -3.43 -21.69
CA SER A 163 -19.02 -2.16 -22.42
C SER A 163 -18.52 -2.28 -23.86
N CYS A 164 -19.21 -1.62 -24.77
CA CYS A 164 -18.73 -1.48 -26.16
C CYS A 164 -17.33 -0.86 -26.19
N PRO A 165 -16.51 -1.16 -27.22
CA PRO A 165 -15.26 -0.45 -27.43
C PRO A 165 -15.49 1.06 -27.55
N THR A 166 -14.57 1.86 -27.02
CA THR A 166 -14.56 3.30 -27.24
C THR A 166 -14.41 3.61 -28.72
N GLN A 167 -15.23 4.51 -29.23
CA GLN A 167 -15.22 4.91 -30.64
C GLN A 167 -14.54 6.27 -30.79
N TYR A 168 -13.58 6.32 -31.72
CA TYR A 168 -12.88 7.54 -32.12
C TYR A 168 -13.27 7.89 -33.54
N PHE A 169 -13.74 9.12 -33.76
CA PHE A 169 -14.12 9.62 -35.07
C PHE A 169 -13.03 10.50 -35.68
N ASN A 170 -13.16 10.85 -36.96
CA ASN A 170 -12.11 11.48 -37.78
C ASN A 170 -11.47 12.75 -37.21
N THR A 171 -12.14 13.44 -36.27
CA THR A 171 -11.66 14.67 -35.63
C THR A 171 -11.15 14.44 -34.22
N ALA A 172 -11.15 13.20 -33.73
CA ALA A 172 -10.68 12.91 -32.38
C ALA A 172 -9.16 13.02 -32.31
N ASP A 173 -8.66 13.87 -31.41
CA ASP A 173 -7.23 13.98 -31.07
C ASP A 173 -7.08 13.65 -29.58
N VAL A 174 -6.57 12.44 -29.30
CA VAL A 174 -6.41 11.91 -27.92
C VAL A 174 -4.95 11.73 -27.63
N LYS A 175 -4.45 12.44 -26.63
CA LYS A 175 -3.04 12.39 -26.18
C LYS A 175 -2.97 12.27 -24.67
N ASN A 176 -2.05 11.45 -24.15
CA ASN A 176 -1.76 11.32 -22.71
C ASN A 176 -3.02 11.10 -21.86
N SER A 177 -3.86 10.16 -22.27
CA SER A 177 -5.17 9.91 -21.65
C SER A 177 -5.40 8.43 -21.40
N VAL A 178 -6.10 8.10 -20.32
CA VAL A 178 -6.69 6.78 -20.10
C VAL A 178 -8.19 6.91 -20.37
N ILE A 179 -8.68 6.10 -21.29
CA ILE A 179 -10.07 6.16 -21.75
C ILE A 179 -10.72 4.81 -21.45
N SER A 180 -11.81 4.83 -20.69
CA SER A 180 -12.58 3.63 -20.39
C SER A 180 -13.37 3.15 -21.61
N ASN A 181 -13.70 1.86 -21.63
CA ASN A 181 -14.59 1.30 -22.65
C ASN A 181 -15.98 1.95 -22.56
N GLY A 182 -16.71 1.98 -23.68
CA GLY A 182 -18.07 2.47 -23.75
C GLY A 182 -18.24 3.99 -23.95
N LEU A 183 -17.13 4.74 -24.13
CA LEU A 183 -17.17 6.15 -24.43
C LEU A 183 -17.43 6.41 -25.92
N SER A 184 -18.27 7.42 -26.21
CA SER A 184 -18.43 7.98 -27.56
C SER A 184 -17.90 9.41 -27.55
N LEU A 185 -16.89 9.69 -28.37
CA LEU A 185 -16.22 10.99 -28.44
C LEU A 185 -16.77 11.86 -29.60
N ILE A 186 -18.08 11.75 -29.87
CA ILE A 186 -18.73 12.54 -30.91
C ILE A 186 -19.03 13.99 -30.50
N HIS A 187 -19.14 14.24 -29.19
CA HIS A 187 -19.66 15.52 -28.65
C HIS A 187 -18.70 16.20 -27.67
N ILE A 188 -17.39 16.05 -27.89
CA ILE A 188 -16.37 16.81 -27.15
C ILE A 188 -15.75 17.83 -28.08
#